data_3f5492e9a943f3fd0c797aa30e048196
#
_entry.id   3f5492e9a943f3fd0c797aa30e048196
#
_cell.length_a   1.000
_cell.length_b   1.000
_cell.length_c   1.000
_cell.angle_alpha   90.00
_cell.angle_beta   90.00
_cell.angle_gamma   90.00
#
_symmetry.space_group_name_H-M   'P 1'
#
loop_
_entity.id
_entity.type
_entity.pdbx_description
1 polymer ?
#
loop_
_entity_poly.entity_id
_entity_poly.type
_entity_poly.pdbx_seq_one_letter_code
_entity_poly.pdbx_strand_id
1 'polypeptide(L)'
;MNKLQLIDADTLYYKPLAHPKMLIDGVLSDGLAILAGDSKIGKSWMVLWLCLQISRGEAVWGLPTRKTDVVYLALEDREWRVQQRMQELTDSPPENLRFGFSCGQLGAELEGQIEETLREFPTTGLIFLDTLQMVRDNASAKVNAYAQDYKDLSGLKKLADDHGICIFVVHHTRKERDSSNNEHGICVALRHPIPPYLPIRKGRAPVTPLKGCDIYADSNRGNQCAGL
;
A
#
# COMPACT_ATOMS: atom_id res chain seq x y z
N MET A 1 -0.70 -19.01 33.55
CA MET A 1 -1.67 -18.86 32.45
C MET A 1 -2.07 -17.40 32.37
N ASN A 2 -1.79 -16.75 31.23
CA ASN A 2 -2.25 -15.37 31.00
C ASN A 2 -3.77 -15.40 30.77
N LYS A 3 -4.53 -14.68 31.61
CA LYS A 3 -5.97 -14.49 31.43
C LYS A 3 -6.23 -13.67 30.15
N LEU A 4 -7.30 -14.02 29.44
CA LEU A 4 -7.82 -13.18 28.36
C LEU A 4 -8.16 -11.79 28.93
N GLN A 5 -7.70 -10.75 28.25
CA GLN A 5 -8.12 -9.38 28.55
C GLN A 5 -9.45 -9.14 27.84
N LEU A 6 -10.51 -9.08 28.60
CA LEU A 6 -11.87 -8.85 28.10
C LEU A 6 -12.32 -7.45 28.50
N ILE A 7 -13.07 -6.83 27.61
CA ILE A 7 -13.79 -5.58 27.85
C ILE A 7 -15.26 -5.85 27.56
N ASP A 8 -16.16 -5.37 28.39
CA ASP A 8 -17.59 -5.47 28.15
C ASP A 8 -18.07 -4.47 27.08
N ALA A 9 -19.24 -4.73 26.51
CA ALA A 9 -19.76 -3.95 25.39
C ALA A 9 -20.04 -2.49 25.73
N ASP A 10 -20.55 -2.24 26.95
CA ASP A 10 -20.86 -0.89 27.44
C ASP A 10 -19.58 -0.06 27.59
N THR A 11 -18.58 -0.61 28.26
CA THR A 11 -17.25 0.02 28.39
C THR A 11 -16.61 0.28 27.05
N LEU A 12 -16.68 -0.67 26.10
CA LEU A 12 -16.14 -0.49 24.77
C LEU A 12 -16.86 0.60 23.96
N TYR A 13 -18.19 0.66 24.08
CA TYR A 13 -19.03 1.62 23.36
C TYR A 13 -18.71 3.07 23.71
N TYR A 14 -18.50 3.36 25.00
CA TYR A 14 -18.20 4.70 25.49
C TYR A 14 -16.70 5.01 25.58
N LYS A 15 -15.83 4.05 25.29
CA LYS A 15 -14.37 4.26 25.35
C LYS A 15 -13.93 5.24 24.27
N PRO A 16 -13.25 6.36 24.64
CA PRO A 16 -12.65 7.25 23.63
C PRO A 16 -11.51 6.53 22.93
N LEU A 17 -11.75 6.09 21.71
CA LEU A 17 -10.74 5.46 20.85
C LEU A 17 -10.21 6.49 19.84
N ALA A 18 -8.90 6.46 19.61
CA ALA A 18 -8.30 7.23 18.55
C ALA A 18 -8.75 6.69 17.18
N HIS A 19 -9.21 7.58 16.32
CA HIS A 19 -9.53 7.23 14.94
C HIS A 19 -8.23 7.07 14.11
N PRO A 20 -8.23 6.21 13.09
CA PRO A 20 -7.11 6.10 12.16
C PRO A 20 -6.76 7.45 11.53
N LYS A 21 -5.47 7.69 11.36
CA LYS A 21 -4.99 8.91 10.69
C LYS A 21 -5.15 8.76 9.19
N MET A 22 -6.15 9.42 8.60
CA MET A 22 -6.36 9.37 7.15
C MET A 22 -5.22 10.11 6.41
N LEU A 23 -4.66 9.46 5.39
CA LEU A 23 -3.74 10.05 4.41
C LEU A 23 -4.50 10.51 3.16
N ILE A 24 -5.45 9.72 2.71
CA ILE A 24 -6.45 10.09 1.70
C ILE A 24 -7.80 9.85 2.34
N ASP A 25 -8.62 10.88 2.43
CA ASP A 25 -9.88 10.83 3.17
C ASP A 25 -10.79 9.71 2.67
N GLY A 26 -11.26 8.87 3.60
CA GLY A 26 -12.11 7.72 3.32
C GLY A 26 -11.44 6.57 2.54
N VAL A 27 -10.16 6.68 2.13
CA VAL A 27 -9.48 5.68 1.29
C VAL A 27 -8.25 5.09 1.95
N LEU A 28 -7.30 5.91 2.38
CA LEU A 28 -6.01 5.43 2.89
C LEU A 28 -5.73 6.01 4.27
N SER A 29 -5.49 5.14 5.24
CA SER A 29 -5.11 5.51 6.61
C SER A 29 -3.75 4.94 6.99
N ASP A 30 -3.29 5.23 8.20
CA ASP A 30 -2.22 4.49 8.85
C ASP A 30 -2.52 2.98 8.92
N GLY A 31 -1.47 2.18 9.08
CA GLY A 31 -1.53 0.72 9.05
C GLY A 31 -1.02 0.13 7.74
N LEU A 32 -1.35 -1.12 7.45
CA LEU A 32 -0.92 -1.81 6.24
C LEU A 32 -1.97 -1.68 5.13
N ALA A 33 -1.54 -1.26 3.94
CA ALA A 33 -2.33 -1.27 2.72
C ALA A 33 -1.64 -2.13 1.64
N ILE A 34 -2.41 -2.78 0.78
CA ILE A 34 -1.88 -3.66 -0.28
C ILE A 34 -2.50 -3.29 -1.62
N LEU A 35 -1.64 -3.09 -2.62
CA LEU A 35 -2.00 -2.94 -4.02
C LEU A 35 -1.63 -4.22 -4.76
N ALA A 36 -2.60 -5.07 -5.03
CA ALA A 36 -2.39 -6.31 -5.77
C ALA A 36 -2.84 -6.18 -7.22
N GLY A 37 -2.20 -6.91 -8.12
CA GLY A 37 -2.60 -6.95 -9.53
C GLY A 37 -1.50 -7.50 -10.43
N ASP A 38 -1.86 -7.78 -11.67
CA ASP A 38 -0.95 -8.33 -12.69
C ASP A 38 0.24 -7.43 -12.99
N SER A 39 1.34 -8.03 -13.44
CA SER A 39 2.51 -7.27 -13.90
C SER A 39 2.15 -6.37 -15.08
N LYS A 40 2.81 -5.20 -15.18
CA LYS A 40 2.73 -4.26 -16.31
C LYS A 40 1.37 -3.56 -16.50
N ILE A 41 0.49 -3.55 -15.51
CA ILE A 41 -0.79 -2.82 -15.58
C ILE A 41 -0.69 -1.36 -15.09
N GLY A 42 0.50 -0.88 -14.76
CA GLY A 42 0.72 0.53 -14.39
C GLY A 42 0.78 0.80 -12.88
N LYS A 43 0.90 -0.23 -12.01
CA LYS A 43 0.95 -0.04 -10.56
C LYS A 43 2.04 0.94 -10.12
N SER A 44 3.28 0.77 -10.58
CA SER A 44 4.41 1.66 -10.20
C SER A 44 4.22 3.10 -10.67
N TRP A 45 3.53 3.33 -11.81
CA TRP A 45 3.13 4.67 -12.25
C TRP A 45 2.12 5.30 -11.29
N MET A 46 1.12 4.52 -10.89
CA MET A 46 0.11 4.98 -9.92
C MET A 46 0.75 5.26 -8.57
N VAL A 47 1.65 4.39 -8.10
CA VAL A 47 2.36 4.58 -6.83
C VAL A 47 3.19 5.87 -6.86
N LEU A 48 3.97 6.10 -7.92
CA LEU A 48 4.76 7.33 -8.06
C LEU A 48 3.87 8.59 -8.09
N TRP A 49 2.74 8.54 -8.79
CA TRP A 49 1.77 9.63 -8.79
C TRP A 49 1.17 9.86 -7.39
N LEU A 50 0.78 8.79 -6.67
CA LEU A 50 0.31 8.91 -5.28
C LEU A 50 1.36 9.51 -4.35
N CYS A 51 2.64 9.12 -4.51
CA CYS A 51 3.75 9.69 -3.77
C CYS A 51 3.81 11.22 -3.95
N LEU A 52 3.69 11.71 -5.20
CA LEU A 52 3.70 13.13 -5.52
C LEU A 52 2.50 13.86 -4.89
N GLN A 53 1.29 13.32 -5.05
CA GLN A 53 0.08 13.94 -4.51
C GLN A 53 0.11 14.01 -2.98
N ILE A 54 0.44 12.90 -2.31
CA ILE A 54 0.44 12.83 -0.85
C ILE A 54 1.56 13.69 -0.25
N SER A 55 2.76 13.68 -0.83
CA SER A 55 3.87 14.50 -0.35
C SER A 55 3.56 16.01 -0.44
N ARG A 56 2.73 16.43 -1.39
CA ARG A 56 2.28 17.83 -1.55
C ARG A 56 1.03 18.16 -0.74
N GLY A 57 0.24 17.15 -0.36
CA GLY A 57 -1.11 17.31 0.20
C GLY A 57 -2.13 17.72 -0.86
N GLU A 58 -1.86 17.37 -2.13
CA GLU A 58 -2.79 17.58 -3.25
C GLU A 58 -3.87 16.51 -3.27
N ALA A 59 -5.06 16.86 -3.75
CA ALA A 59 -6.19 15.94 -3.78
C ALA A 59 -5.92 14.71 -4.66
N VAL A 60 -6.23 13.54 -4.12
CA VAL A 60 -6.17 12.26 -4.83
C VAL A 60 -7.59 11.87 -5.24
N TRP A 61 -7.85 11.77 -6.55
CA TRP A 61 -9.20 11.52 -7.10
C TRP A 61 -10.29 12.47 -6.60
N GLY A 62 -9.92 13.72 -6.29
CA GLY A 62 -10.85 14.71 -5.72
C GLY A 62 -11.07 14.58 -4.21
N LEU A 63 -10.44 13.61 -3.55
CA LEU A 63 -10.51 13.41 -2.11
C LEU A 63 -9.41 14.22 -1.40
N PRO A 64 -9.72 14.85 -0.25
CA PRO A 64 -8.73 15.55 0.55
C PRO A 64 -7.59 14.61 0.95
N THR A 65 -6.36 15.13 0.91
CA THR A 65 -5.16 14.37 1.20
C THR A 65 -4.33 15.09 2.26
N ARG A 66 -3.87 14.36 3.25
CA ARG A 66 -3.01 14.89 4.30
C ARG A 66 -1.56 14.90 3.81
N LYS A 67 -0.93 16.08 3.77
CA LYS A 67 0.49 16.22 3.49
C LYS A 67 1.34 15.49 4.53
N THR A 68 2.30 14.68 4.07
CA THR A 68 3.27 13.98 4.90
C THR A 68 4.55 13.72 4.12
N ASP A 69 5.65 13.38 4.81
CA ASP A 69 6.83 12.86 4.15
C ASP A 69 6.55 11.45 3.66
N VAL A 70 7.06 11.15 2.48
CA VAL A 70 6.85 9.89 1.77
C VAL A 70 8.19 9.25 1.44
N VAL A 71 8.31 7.96 1.71
CA VAL A 71 9.45 7.13 1.27
C VAL A 71 8.93 6.12 0.25
N TYR A 72 9.55 6.07 -0.93
CA TYR A 72 9.24 5.09 -1.96
C TYR A 72 10.42 4.15 -2.19
N LEU A 73 10.28 2.91 -1.74
CA LEU A 73 11.21 1.81 -2.00
C LEU A 73 10.88 1.20 -3.37
N ALA A 74 11.52 1.71 -4.42
CA ALA A 74 11.34 1.32 -5.83
C ALA A 74 12.30 0.18 -6.19
N LEU A 75 12.08 -1.01 -5.63
CA LEU A 75 13.06 -2.11 -5.66
C LEU A 75 13.12 -2.89 -6.98
N GLU A 76 12.09 -2.81 -7.82
CA GLU A 76 12.08 -3.41 -9.17
C GLU A 76 12.58 -2.47 -10.26
N ASP A 77 12.62 -1.18 -9.98
CA ASP A 77 12.99 -0.16 -10.97
C ASP A 77 14.42 0.36 -10.75
N ARG A 78 15.04 0.83 -11.82
CA ARG A 78 16.32 1.55 -11.77
C ARG A 78 16.07 3.04 -11.59
N GLU A 79 16.98 3.74 -10.93
CA GLU A 79 16.91 5.19 -10.67
C GLU A 79 16.53 6.01 -11.90
N TRP A 80 17.20 5.80 -13.04
CA TRP A 80 16.94 6.54 -14.27
C TRP A 80 15.48 6.39 -14.76
N ARG A 81 14.87 5.21 -14.55
CA ARG A 81 13.49 4.96 -14.97
C ARG A 81 12.49 5.67 -14.06
N VAL A 82 12.73 5.69 -12.76
CA VAL A 82 11.92 6.46 -11.80
C VAL A 82 12.07 7.94 -12.07
N GLN A 83 13.30 8.42 -12.33
CA GLN A 83 13.57 9.80 -12.70
C GLN A 83 12.81 10.22 -13.97
N GLN A 84 12.87 9.43 -15.04
CA GLN A 84 12.14 9.71 -16.28
C GLN A 84 10.62 9.82 -16.01
N ARG A 85 10.04 8.85 -15.29
CA ARG A 85 8.62 8.89 -14.95
C ARG A 85 8.25 10.10 -14.10
N MET A 86 9.12 10.47 -13.17
CA MET A 86 8.89 11.64 -12.33
C MET A 86 8.89 12.93 -13.18
N GLN A 87 9.81 13.06 -14.12
CA GLN A 87 9.86 14.20 -15.05
C GLN A 87 8.62 14.26 -15.97
N GLU A 88 8.01 13.12 -16.28
CA GLU A 88 6.74 13.09 -17.02
C GLU A 88 5.52 13.49 -16.17
N LEU A 89 5.62 13.37 -14.83
CA LEU A 89 4.53 13.65 -13.90
C LEU A 89 4.61 15.06 -13.30
N THR A 90 5.79 15.66 -13.22
CA THR A 90 5.98 16.96 -12.55
C THR A 90 7.24 17.68 -12.98
N ASP A 91 7.14 19.02 -13.08
CA ASP A 91 8.28 19.93 -13.25
C ASP A 91 8.84 20.45 -11.91
N SER A 92 8.16 20.17 -10.80
CA SER A 92 8.55 20.65 -9.47
C SER A 92 8.46 19.50 -8.44
N PRO A 93 9.50 18.67 -8.30
CA PRO A 93 9.51 17.56 -7.36
C PRO A 93 9.49 18.06 -5.91
N PRO A 94 8.71 17.41 -5.01
CA PRO A 94 8.65 17.79 -3.61
C PRO A 94 9.88 17.30 -2.85
N GLU A 95 10.41 18.12 -1.92
CA GLU A 95 11.59 17.80 -1.11
C GLU A 95 11.34 16.70 -0.06
N ASN A 96 10.08 16.49 0.32
CA ASN A 96 9.66 15.51 1.31
C ASN A 96 9.25 14.15 0.70
N LEU A 97 9.63 13.88 -0.55
CA LEU A 97 9.56 12.58 -1.21
C LEU A 97 10.96 12.01 -1.39
N ARG A 98 11.20 10.85 -0.81
CA ARG A 98 12.51 10.15 -0.83
C ARG A 98 12.39 8.80 -1.49
N PHE A 99 13.46 8.38 -2.16
CA PHE A 99 13.51 7.12 -2.89
C PHE A 99 14.60 6.21 -2.32
N GLY A 100 14.26 4.90 -2.19
CA GLY A 100 15.22 3.84 -1.97
C GLY A 100 15.16 2.82 -3.11
N PHE A 101 16.32 2.39 -3.60
CA PHE A 101 16.43 1.44 -4.72
C PHE A 101 17.01 0.09 -4.27
N SER A 102 17.34 -0.02 -2.99
CA SER A 102 17.76 -1.25 -2.34
C SER A 102 17.40 -1.21 -0.86
N CYS A 103 17.15 -2.36 -0.28
CA CYS A 103 16.96 -2.52 1.16
C CYS A 103 17.29 -3.96 1.57
N GLY A 104 17.33 -4.21 2.87
CA GLY A 104 17.48 -5.54 3.43
C GLY A 104 16.23 -6.41 3.28
N GLN A 105 16.34 -7.65 3.73
CA GLN A 105 15.25 -8.62 3.68
C GLN A 105 14.29 -8.43 4.85
N LEU A 106 13.02 -8.74 4.59
CA LEU A 106 11.96 -8.77 5.59
C LEU A 106 12.22 -9.86 6.65
N GLY A 107 12.01 -9.52 7.91
CA GLY A 107 12.31 -10.42 9.03
C GLY A 107 13.80 -10.47 9.41
N ALA A 108 14.65 -9.64 8.81
CA ALA A 108 16.06 -9.52 9.10
C ALA A 108 16.49 -8.04 9.27
N GLU A 109 16.65 -7.31 8.17
CA GLU A 109 17.24 -5.97 8.16
C GLU A 109 16.24 -4.86 7.84
N LEU A 110 15.20 -5.16 7.06
CA LEU A 110 14.27 -4.16 6.53
C LEU A 110 13.57 -3.37 7.64
N GLU A 111 13.12 -4.06 8.68
CA GLU A 111 12.42 -3.43 9.80
C GLU A 111 13.32 -2.42 10.50
N GLY A 112 14.58 -2.80 10.79
CA GLY A 112 15.56 -1.91 11.39
C GLY A 112 15.89 -0.71 10.50
N GLN A 113 15.97 -0.89 9.18
CA GLN A 113 16.20 0.18 8.21
C GLN A 113 15.01 1.15 8.16
N ILE A 114 13.78 0.64 8.24
CA ILE A 114 12.58 1.47 8.34
C ILE A 114 12.59 2.27 9.63
N GLU A 115 12.88 1.64 10.77
CA GLU A 115 12.97 2.34 12.06
C GLU A 115 14.03 3.44 12.08
N GLU A 116 15.18 3.19 11.45
CA GLU A 116 16.24 4.20 11.32
C GLU A 116 15.79 5.37 10.42
N THR A 117 15.14 5.05 9.29
CA THR A 117 14.56 6.06 8.41
C THR A 117 13.53 6.93 9.13
N LEU A 118 12.68 6.34 9.98
CA LEU A 118 11.70 7.08 10.78
C LEU A 118 12.34 7.93 11.88
N ARG A 119 13.51 7.54 12.40
CA ARG A 119 14.28 8.37 13.33
C ARG A 119 14.92 9.56 12.64
N GLU A 120 15.43 9.38 11.42
CA GLU A 120 16.03 10.44 10.61
C GLU A 120 14.96 11.40 10.06
N PHE A 121 13.81 10.86 9.62
CA PHE A 121 12.70 11.61 9.05
C PHE A 121 11.40 11.37 9.84
N PRO A 122 11.23 11.97 11.01
CA PRO A 122 10.13 11.68 11.94
C PRO A 122 8.75 12.14 11.45
N THR A 123 8.70 12.92 10.39
CA THR A 123 7.46 13.36 9.72
C THR A 123 6.99 12.41 8.64
N THR A 124 7.69 11.29 8.43
CA THR A 124 7.29 10.24 7.47
C THR A 124 5.99 9.59 7.92
N GLY A 125 4.95 9.72 7.12
CA GLY A 125 3.64 9.09 7.37
C GLY A 125 3.32 7.98 6.39
N LEU A 126 4.11 7.81 5.33
CA LEU A 126 3.84 6.82 4.29
C LEU A 126 5.14 6.23 3.74
N ILE A 127 5.18 4.89 3.69
CA ILE A 127 6.23 4.12 3.02
C ILE A 127 5.58 3.25 1.96
N PHE A 128 5.95 3.44 0.68
CA PHE A 128 5.62 2.52 -0.39
C PHE A 128 6.73 1.49 -0.57
N LEU A 129 6.34 0.22 -0.71
CA LEU A 129 7.24 -0.91 -0.95
C LEU A 129 6.85 -1.57 -2.28
N ASP A 130 7.64 -1.38 -3.31
CA ASP A 130 7.39 -1.87 -4.68
C ASP A 130 8.57 -2.73 -5.15
N THR A 131 8.51 -4.06 -4.98
CA THR A 131 7.39 -4.89 -4.55
C THR A 131 7.75 -5.77 -3.34
N LEU A 132 6.72 -6.38 -2.71
CA LEU A 132 6.91 -7.33 -1.62
C LEU A 132 7.84 -8.48 -1.99
N GLN A 133 7.82 -8.91 -3.25
CA GLN A 133 8.65 -10.02 -3.75
C GLN A 133 10.16 -9.74 -3.61
N MET A 134 10.56 -8.48 -3.72
CA MET A 134 11.98 -8.07 -3.69
C MET A 134 12.59 -8.14 -2.29
N VAL A 135 11.78 -8.05 -1.24
CA VAL A 135 12.23 -8.09 0.16
C VAL A 135 12.10 -9.45 0.82
N ARG A 136 11.54 -10.43 0.12
CA ARG A 136 11.36 -11.79 0.63
C ARG A 136 12.62 -12.62 0.54
N ASP A 137 12.85 -13.45 1.55
CA ASP A 137 13.85 -14.52 1.45
C ASP A 137 13.37 -15.62 0.49
N ASN A 138 14.11 -15.82 -0.59
CA ASN A 138 13.83 -16.84 -1.60
C ASN A 138 13.99 -18.29 -1.07
N ALA A 139 14.68 -18.48 0.05
CA ALA A 139 14.88 -19.81 0.66
C ALA A 139 13.60 -20.35 1.30
N SER A 140 12.75 -19.48 1.82
CA SER A 140 11.51 -19.85 2.53
C SER A 140 10.33 -20.14 1.61
N ALA A 141 10.43 -19.79 0.32
CA ALA A 141 9.31 -19.86 -0.64
C ALA A 141 8.82 -21.27 -0.99
N LYS A 142 9.50 -22.33 -0.54
CA LYS A 142 9.21 -23.72 -0.96
C LYS A 142 8.18 -24.47 -0.10
N VAL A 143 7.85 -24.01 1.11
CA VAL A 143 7.11 -24.84 2.06
C VAL A 143 5.63 -24.49 2.20
N ASN A 144 5.24 -23.24 2.17
CA ASN A 144 3.83 -22.81 2.13
C ASN A 144 3.74 -21.30 1.82
N ALA A 145 3.51 -20.96 0.57
CA ALA A 145 3.49 -19.55 0.12
C ALA A 145 2.45 -18.71 0.88
N TYR A 146 1.28 -19.26 1.17
CA TYR A 146 0.22 -18.54 1.89
C TYR A 146 0.60 -18.23 3.36
N ALA A 147 1.17 -19.21 4.07
CA ALA A 147 1.61 -19.00 5.45
C ALA A 147 2.75 -17.97 5.52
N GLN A 148 3.64 -17.96 4.51
CA GLN A 148 4.70 -16.97 4.42
C GLN A 148 4.15 -15.57 4.13
N ASP A 149 3.21 -15.44 3.17
CA ASP A 149 2.52 -14.19 2.88
C ASP A 149 1.89 -13.59 4.14
N TYR A 150 1.20 -14.43 4.92
CA TYR A 150 0.57 -14.00 6.16
C TYR A 150 1.59 -13.52 7.21
N LYS A 151 2.71 -14.24 7.37
CA LYS A 151 3.78 -13.87 8.30
C LYS A 151 4.42 -12.53 7.92
N ASP A 152 4.76 -12.37 6.64
CA ASP A 152 5.40 -11.17 6.10
C ASP A 152 4.50 -9.93 6.29
N LEU A 153 3.24 -10.07 5.92
CA LEU A 153 2.26 -8.99 6.07
C LEU A 153 1.96 -8.66 7.54
N SER A 154 1.99 -9.66 8.43
CA SER A 154 1.80 -9.44 9.87
C SER A 154 2.94 -8.65 10.49
N GLY A 155 4.20 -8.89 10.07
CA GLY A 155 5.36 -8.13 10.49
C GLY A 155 5.27 -6.66 10.07
N LEU A 156 5.01 -6.42 8.78
CA LEU A 156 4.84 -5.06 8.24
C LEU A 156 3.65 -4.33 8.87
N LYS A 157 2.54 -5.06 9.10
CA LYS A 157 1.38 -4.48 9.79
C LYS A 157 1.73 -4.01 11.19
N LYS A 158 2.42 -4.86 11.97
CA LYS A 158 2.84 -4.51 13.32
C LYS A 158 3.72 -3.26 13.31
N LEU A 159 4.71 -3.22 12.41
CA LEU A 159 5.60 -2.07 12.26
C LEU A 159 4.83 -0.78 11.93
N ALA A 160 3.88 -0.85 11.02
CA ALA A 160 3.03 0.27 10.66
C ALA A 160 2.17 0.76 11.83
N ASP A 161 1.55 -0.18 12.58
CA ASP A 161 0.70 0.12 13.73
C ASP A 161 1.54 0.72 14.90
N ASP A 162 2.72 0.17 15.18
CA ASP A 162 3.61 0.61 16.26
C ASP A 162 4.12 2.06 16.04
N HIS A 163 4.36 2.45 14.79
CA HIS A 163 4.83 3.79 14.43
C HIS A 163 3.70 4.76 13.99
N GLY A 164 2.48 4.28 13.84
CA GLY A 164 1.32 5.10 13.40
C GLY A 164 1.52 5.69 12.01
N ILE A 165 2.13 4.92 11.10
CA ILE A 165 2.38 5.24 9.69
C ILE A 165 1.59 4.31 8.78
N CYS A 166 1.49 4.65 7.49
CA CYS A 166 1.02 3.74 6.46
C CYS A 166 2.21 3.03 5.80
N ILE A 167 2.18 1.70 5.76
CA ILE A 167 3.05 0.91 4.87
C ILE A 167 2.18 0.39 3.73
N PHE A 168 2.46 0.86 2.52
CA PHE A 168 1.70 0.52 1.31
C PHE A 168 2.51 -0.43 0.44
N VAL A 169 2.07 -1.68 0.34
CA VAL A 169 2.81 -2.76 -0.32
C VAL A 169 2.24 -3.02 -1.70
N VAL A 170 3.10 -3.04 -2.71
CA VAL A 170 2.74 -3.53 -4.05
C VAL A 170 3.01 -5.03 -4.14
N HIS A 171 2.01 -5.79 -4.57
CA HIS A 171 2.09 -7.24 -4.71
C HIS A 171 1.66 -7.69 -6.11
N HIS A 172 2.41 -8.62 -6.70
CA HIS A 172 2.04 -9.25 -7.96
C HIS A 172 1.18 -10.48 -7.70
N THR A 173 -0.04 -10.49 -8.25
CA THR A 173 -0.88 -11.69 -8.24
C THR A 173 -0.25 -12.76 -9.13
N ARG A 174 -0.21 -14.01 -8.65
CA ARG A 174 0.17 -15.15 -9.50
C ARG A 174 -0.95 -15.38 -10.49
N LYS A 175 -0.62 -15.56 -11.76
CA LYS A 175 -1.55 -16.06 -12.76
C LYS A 175 -1.90 -17.50 -12.41
N GLU A 176 -2.98 -17.72 -11.66
CA GLU A 176 -3.68 -19.00 -11.77
C GLU A 176 -4.28 -19.05 -13.18
N ARG A 177 -3.93 -20.10 -13.92
CA ARG A 177 -4.46 -20.35 -15.27
C ARG A 177 -5.89 -20.86 -15.16
N ASP A 178 -6.81 -20.00 -14.76
CA ASP A 178 -8.22 -20.19 -15.01
C ASP A 178 -8.56 -19.55 -16.36
N SER A 179 -8.82 -20.42 -17.32
CA SER A 179 -9.03 -20.11 -18.74
C SER A 179 -10.39 -19.45 -19.05
N SER A 180 -11.07 -18.84 -18.09
CA SER A 180 -12.44 -18.39 -18.29
C SER A 180 -12.75 -16.92 -18.07
N ASN A 181 -11.82 -16.07 -17.53
CA ASN A 181 -12.11 -14.64 -17.47
C ASN A 181 -10.85 -13.79 -17.68
N ASN A 182 -10.84 -13.07 -18.79
CA ASN A 182 -9.78 -12.15 -19.22
C ASN A 182 -9.88 -10.75 -18.58
N GLU A 183 -10.33 -10.62 -17.36
CA GLU A 183 -10.37 -9.34 -16.67
C GLU A 183 -9.10 -9.13 -15.83
N HIS A 184 -8.19 -8.30 -16.35
CA HIS A 184 -7.00 -7.82 -15.65
C HIS A 184 -7.43 -6.74 -14.65
N GLY A 185 -7.68 -7.13 -13.41
CA GLY A 185 -8.07 -6.22 -12.33
C GLY A 185 -6.89 -5.76 -11.47
N ILE A 186 -7.02 -4.57 -10.88
CA ILE A 186 -6.24 -4.12 -9.73
C ILE A 186 -7.12 -4.30 -8.50
N CYS A 187 -6.62 -5.03 -7.51
CA CYS A 187 -7.26 -5.13 -6.20
C CYS A 187 -6.48 -4.28 -5.20
N VAL A 188 -7.16 -3.41 -4.48
CA VAL A 188 -6.58 -2.65 -3.37
C VAL A 188 -7.27 -3.11 -2.09
N ALA A 189 -6.54 -3.83 -1.25
CA ALA A 189 -7.01 -4.18 0.09
C ALA A 189 -6.66 -3.05 1.04
N LEU A 190 -7.65 -2.29 1.46
CA LEU A 190 -7.54 -1.20 2.42
C LEU A 190 -8.34 -1.53 3.68
N ARG A 191 -7.96 -0.93 4.78
CA ARG A 191 -8.57 -1.16 6.11
C ARG A 191 -9.99 -0.61 6.26
N HIS A 192 -10.45 0.24 5.32
CA HIS A 192 -11.77 0.89 5.35
C HIS A 192 -12.56 0.65 4.05
N PRO A 193 -13.90 0.63 4.12
CA PRO A 193 -14.74 0.52 2.92
C PRO A 193 -14.50 1.72 2.00
N ILE A 194 -14.09 1.44 0.77
CA ILE A 194 -13.87 2.44 -0.28
C ILE A 194 -15.20 2.83 -0.92
N PRO A 195 -15.41 4.09 -1.30
CA PRO A 195 -16.50 4.45 -2.20
C PRO A 195 -16.28 3.78 -3.58
N PRO A 196 -17.35 3.34 -4.25
CA PRO A 196 -17.34 2.28 -5.25
C PRO A 196 -16.73 2.59 -6.63
N TYR A 197 -15.93 3.65 -6.84
CA TYR A 197 -15.45 3.96 -8.21
C TYR A 197 -14.04 4.58 -8.24
N LEU A 198 -13.04 3.79 -8.63
CA LEU A 198 -11.74 4.31 -9.05
C LEU A 198 -11.25 3.58 -10.32
N PRO A 199 -11.34 4.20 -11.51
CA PRO A 199 -10.86 3.61 -12.75
C PRO A 199 -9.41 3.96 -13.05
N ILE A 200 -8.61 2.97 -13.46
CA ILE A 200 -7.24 3.16 -13.91
C ILE A 200 -7.13 2.80 -15.39
N ARG A 201 -6.68 3.73 -16.24
CA ARG A 201 -6.36 3.46 -17.65
C ARG A 201 -4.88 3.19 -17.85
N LYS A 202 -4.56 2.26 -18.78
CA LYS A 202 -3.20 2.05 -19.27
C LYS A 202 -2.61 3.36 -19.84
N GLY A 203 -1.43 3.78 -19.35
CA GLY A 203 -0.54 4.66 -20.05
C GLY A 203 -0.55 6.15 -19.71
N ARG A 204 -1.38 6.62 -18.76
CA ARG A 204 -1.29 8.01 -18.20
C ARG A 204 -1.89 8.06 -16.81
N ALA A 205 -1.41 8.97 -15.96
CA ALA A 205 -2.03 9.25 -14.67
C ALA A 205 -3.53 9.51 -14.83
N PRO A 206 -4.39 9.04 -13.91
CA PRO A 206 -5.83 9.18 -14.03
C PRO A 206 -6.24 10.65 -13.93
N VAL A 207 -6.74 11.22 -15.01
CA VAL A 207 -7.17 12.63 -15.06
C VAL A 207 -8.66 12.79 -14.77
N THR A 208 -9.46 11.70 -14.77
CA THR A 208 -10.90 11.75 -14.48
C THR A 208 -11.46 10.37 -14.15
N PRO A 209 -12.49 10.26 -13.29
CA PRO A 209 -13.11 8.98 -12.98
C PRO A 209 -13.84 8.42 -14.19
N LEU A 210 -13.51 7.20 -14.60
CA LEU A 210 -14.15 6.49 -15.68
C LEU A 210 -15.02 5.35 -15.11
N LYS A 211 -16.22 5.21 -15.66
CA LYS A 211 -17.15 4.11 -15.32
C LYS A 211 -16.54 2.76 -15.71
N GLY A 212 -16.48 1.80 -14.78
CA GLY A 212 -16.28 0.39 -15.09
C GLY A 212 -14.98 -0.28 -14.62
N CYS A 213 -14.36 0.13 -13.53
CA CYS A 213 -13.39 -0.71 -12.80
C CYS A 213 -13.82 -0.81 -11.34
N ASP A 214 -14.14 -1.99 -10.91
CA ASP A 214 -14.48 -2.25 -9.52
C ASP A 214 -13.19 -2.38 -8.69
N ILE A 215 -13.06 -1.54 -7.68
CA ILE A 215 -12.07 -1.69 -6.63
C ILE A 215 -12.76 -2.38 -5.47
N TYR A 216 -12.32 -3.57 -5.14
CA TYR A 216 -12.85 -4.32 -4.01
C TYR A 216 -12.05 -4.00 -2.75
N ALA A 217 -12.74 -3.45 -1.74
CA ALA A 217 -12.25 -3.44 -0.37
C ALA A 217 -12.70 -4.74 0.28
N ASP A 218 -11.77 -5.62 0.60
CA ASP A 218 -12.09 -6.84 1.36
C ASP A 218 -12.10 -6.51 2.85
N SER A 219 -13.29 -6.26 3.38
CA SER A 219 -13.57 -6.26 4.80
C SER A 219 -14.11 -7.64 5.19
N ASN A 220 -13.22 -8.56 5.55
CA ASN A 220 -13.56 -9.78 6.34
C ASN A 220 -14.75 -10.62 5.85
N ARG A 221 -14.81 -11.01 4.57
CA ARG A 221 -15.59 -12.17 4.13
C ARG A 221 -14.84 -12.91 3.04
N GLY A 222 -14.60 -14.19 3.32
CA GLY A 222 -13.96 -15.08 2.37
C GLY A 222 -14.71 -15.20 1.05
N ASN A 223 -13.93 -15.36 0.01
CA ASN A 223 -14.26 -15.86 -1.32
C ASN A 223 -15.69 -15.68 -1.80
N GLN A 224 -15.87 -14.66 -2.63
CA GLN A 224 -16.65 -14.82 -3.87
C GLN A 224 -16.52 -13.51 -4.67
N CYS A 225 -15.59 -13.47 -5.63
CA CYS A 225 -15.72 -12.59 -6.78
C CYS A 225 -16.87 -13.17 -7.61
N ALA A 226 -18.08 -12.66 -7.41
CA ALA A 226 -19.18 -12.92 -8.31
C ALA A 226 -19.24 -11.76 -9.31
N GLY A 227 -19.04 -12.08 -10.59
CA GLY A 227 -19.20 -11.15 -11.68
C GLY A 227 -20.64 -10.63 -11.80
N LEU A 228 -20.73 -9.41 -12.23
CA LEU A 228 -21.75 -8.86 -13.12
C LEU A 228 -21.07 -7.89 -14.07
#